data_89e2cc525605bf2b413edcff879291e4
#
_entry.id   89e2cc525605bf2b413edcff879291e4
#
_cell.length_a   1.000
_cell.length_b   1.000
_cell.length_c   1.000
_cell.angle_alpha   90.00
_cell.angle_beta   90.00
_cell.angle_gamma   90.00
#
_symmetry.space_group_name_H-M   'P 1'
#
loop_
_entity.id
_entity.type
_entity.pdbx_description
1 polymer ?
#
loop_
_entity_poly.entity_id
_entity_poly.type
_entity_poly.pdbx_seq_one_letter_code
_entity_poly.pdbx_strand_id
1 'polypeptide(L)'
;MPTQFSYDVQFPAHSELPQAERDEIMATLSSSLEGLLSLNDPTAAVTDTESHKGEGHRIVELTTTLDDEQVGTAMKAFSKQHGLAVNALE
;
A
#
# COMPACT_ATOMS: atom_id res chain seq x y z
N MET A 1 -12.16 -9.70 15.22
CA MET A 1 -12.86 -9.24 14.00
C MET A 1 -11.90 -8.47 13.10
N PRO A 2 -11.94 -8.70 11.80
CA PRO A 2 -11.07 -7.94 10.91
C PRO A 2 -11.46 -6.46 10.88
N THR A 3 -10.46 -5.62 10.75
CA THR A 3 -10.62 -4.18 10.66
C THR A 3 -10.22 -3.73 9.25
N GLN A 4 -10.92 -2.77 8.73
CA GLN A 4 -10.64 -2.21 7.42
C GLN A 4 -9.84 -0.92 7.56
N PHE A 5 -8.77 -0.82 6.78
CA PHE A 5 -7.91 0.36 6.73
C PHE A 5 -7.83 0.84 5.30
N SER A 6 -7.72 2.14 5.10
CA SER A 6 -7.54 2.74 3.79
C SER A 6 -6.30 3.61 3.78
N TYR A 7 -5.49 3.49 2.74
CA TYR A 7 -4.27 4.28 2.58
C TYR A 7 -4.18 4.84 1.18
N ASP A 8 -3.66 6.06 1.08
CA ASP A 8 -3.32 6.69 -0.19
C ASP A 8 -1.84 6.42 -0.46
N VAL A 9 -1.54 5.79 -1.58
CA VAL A 9 -0.18 5.41 -1.98
C VAL A 9 0.20 6.17 -3.24
N GLN A 10 1.34 6.85 -3.20
CA GLN A 10 1.81 7.64 -4.33
C GLN A 10 3.33 7.67 -4.37
N PHE A 11 3.88 7.96 -5.55
CA PHE A 11 5.30 8.23 -5.67
C PHE A 11 5.56 9.69 -5.35
N PRO A 12 6.65 10.00 -4.62
CA PRO A 12 7.04 11.39 -4.39
C PRO A 12 7.34 12.10 -5.71
N ALA A 13 7.13 13.42 -5.75
CA ALA A 13 7.38 14.21 -6.95
C ALA A 13 8.84 14.13 -7.43
N HIS A 14 9.76 13.84 -6.52
CA HIS A 14 11.19 13.74 -6.80
C HIS A 14 11.69 12.29 -6.92
N SER A 15 10.78 11.35 -7.18
CA SER A 15 11.16 9.96 -7.35
C SER A 15 12.10 9.78 -8.53
N GLU A 16 13.19 9.06 -8.32
CA GLU A 16 14.18 8.78 -9.35
C GLU A 16 13.89 7.50 -10.14
N LEU A 17 12.83 6.78 -9.78
CA LEU A 17 12.47 5.54 -10.44
C LEU A 17 12.00 5.78 -11.87
N PRO A 18 12.42 4.95 -12.84
CA PRO A 18 11.89 5.00 -14.20
C PRO A 18 10.38 4.73 -14.22
N GLN A 19 9.71 5.28 -15.21
CA GLN A 19 8.27 5.10 -15.36
C GLN A 19 7.87 3.62 -15.41
N ALA A 20 8.64 2.79 -16.11
CA ALA A 20 8.37 1.37 -16.21
C ALA A 20 8.38 0.67 -14.86
N GLU A 21 9.32 1.03 -13.98
CA GLU A 21 9.37 0.47 -12.63
C GLU A 21 8.23 0.96 -11.77
N ARG A 22 7.87 2.24 -11.90
CA ARG A 22 6.72 2.79 -11.16
C ARG A 22 5.44 2.09 -11.57
N ASP A 23 5.24 1.87 -12.86
CA ASP A 23 4.06 1.17 -13.38
C ASP A 23 3.99 -0.26 -12.86
N GLU A 24 5.14 -0.96 -12.83
CA GLU A 24 5.20 -2.32 -12.31
C GLU A 24 4.86 -2.38 -10.83
N ILE A 25 5.39 -1.47 -10.04
CA ILE A 25 5.11 -1.40 -8.61
C ILE A 25 3.60 -1.17 -8.38
N MET A 26 3.01 -0.25 -9.12
CA MET A 26 1.58 0.03 -9.01
C MET A 26 0.72 -1.14 -9.48
N ALA A 27 1.13 -1.85 -10.52
CA ALA A 27 0.40 -3.00 -11.04
C ALA A 27 0.39 -4.18 -10.06
N THR A 28 1.44 -4.32 -9.24
CA THR A 28 1.56 -5.41 -8.27
C THR A 28 1.34 -4.97 -6.83
N LEU A 29 0.87 -3.73 -6.63
CA LEU A 29 0.75 -3.11 -5.33
C LEU A 29 -0.06 -3.94 -4.33
N SER A 30 -1.26 -4.34 -4.69
CA SER A 30 -2.12 -5.11 -3.81
C SER A 30 -1.53 -6.48 -3.48
N SER A 31 -0.96 -7.16 -4.46
CA SER A 31 -0.31 -8.46 -4.26
C SER A 31 0.89 -8.35 -3.33
N SER A 32 1.70 -7.32 -3.51
CA SER A 32 2.89 -7.10 -2.68
C SER A 32 2.51 -6.81 -1.23
N LEU A 33 1.51 -5.96 -1.02
CA LEU A 33 1.01 -5.65 0.33
C LEU A 33 0.37 -6.86 0.99
N GLU A 34 -0.42 -7.62 0.23
CA GLU A 34 -1.04 -8.82 0.76
C GLU A 34 0.01 -9.84 1.20
N GLY A 35 1.06 -10.02 0.42
CA GLY A 35 2.18 -10.88 0.77
C GLY A 35 2.88 -10.43 2.05
N LEU A 36 3.06 -9.13 2.21
CA LEU A 36 3.68 -8.55 3.40
C LEU A 36 2.83 -8.76 4.65
N LEU A 37 1.53 -8.48 4.55
CA LEU A 37 0.61 -8.63 5.67
C LEU A 37 0.39 -10.10 6.03
N SER A 38 0.42 -10.99 5.05
CA SER A 38 0.18 -12.42 5.28
C SER A 38 1.24 -13.07 6.15
N LEU A 39 2.40 -12.45 6.31
CA LEU A 39 3.43 -12.93 7.23
C LEU A 39 2.92 -12.95 8.68
N ASN A 40 2.01 -12.04 9.01
CA ASN A 40 1.46 -11.94 10.36
C ASN A 40 -0.03 -12.29 10.41
N ASP A 41 -0.73 -12.16 9.28
CA ASP A 41 -2.15 -12.46 9.18
C ASP A 41 -2.45 -13.13 7.84
N PRO A 42 -2.49 -14.47 7.78
CA PRO A 42 -2.76 -15.15 6.51
C PRO A 42 -4.15 -14.89 5.94
N THR A 43 -5.05 -14.30 6.72
CA THR A 43 -6.40 -13.96 6.25
C THR A 43 -6.50 -12.51 5.73
N ALA A 44 -5.41 -11.75 5.76
CA ALA A 44 -5.41 -10.37 5.30
C ALA A 44 -5.75 -10.31 3.81
N ALA A 45 -6.58 -9.34 3.46
CA ALA A 45 -6.96 -9.08 2.07
C ALA A 45 -6.62 -7.64 1.73
N VAL A 46 -6.13 -7.43 0.52
CA VAL A 46 -5.77 -6.10 0.03
C VAL A 46 -6.40 -5.89 -1.34
N THR A 47 -7.08 -4.78 -1.49
CA THR A 47 -7.61 -4.34 -2.78
C THR A 47 -7.09 -2.95 -3.08
N ASP A 48 -6.94 -2.63 -4.35
CA ASP A 48 -6.52 -1.29 -4.76
C ASP A 48 -7.46 -0.72 -5.80
N THR A 49 -7.61 0.60 -5.77
CA THR A 49 -8.43 1.34 -6.73
C THR A 49 -7.67 2.57 -7.19
N GLU A 50 -8.02 3.08 -8.36
CA GLU A 50 -7.42 4.31 -8.86
C GLU A 50 -7.89 5.49 -8.02
N SER A 51 -6.96 6.37 -7.70
CA SER A 51 -7.27 7.59 -6.99
C SER A 51 -7.76 8.66 -7.97
N HIS A 52 -8.67 9.51 -7.50
CA HIS A 52 -9.11 10.68 -8.26
C HIS A 52 -8.04 11.75 -8.39
N LYS A 53 -6.93 11.60 -7.70
CA LYS A 53 -5.81 12.57 -7.71
C LYS A 53 -4.92 12.46 -8.94
N GLY A 54 -5.14 11.44 -9.78
CA GLY A 54 -4.42 11.29 -11.03
C GLY A 54 -3.46 10.11 -11.07
N GLU A 55 -2.62 10.06 -12.10
CA GLU A 55 -1.66 8.99 -12.29
C GLU A 55 -0.62 8.96 -11.17
N GLY A 56 -0.19 7.75 -10.82
CA GLY A 56 0.79 7.54 -9.77
C GLY A 56 0.22 7.55 -8.37
N HIS A 57 -1.10 7.67 -8.24
CA HIS A 57 -1.80 7.59 -6.97
C HIS A 57 -2.72 6.38 -6.97
N ARG A 58 -2.71 5.64 -5.86
CA ARG A 58 -3.61 4.52 -5.66
C ARG A 58 -4.18 4.56 -4.26
N ILE A 59 -5.43 4.15 -4.12
CA ILE A 59 -6.03 3.95 -2.81
C ILE A 59 -6.06 2.45 -2.56
N VAL A 60 -5.44 2.01 -1.47
CA VAL A 60 -5.46 0.60 -1.07
C VAL A 60 -6.35 0.43 0.14
N GLU A 61 -7.16 -0.61 0.11
CA GLU A 61 -8.00 -0.99 1.24
C GLU A 61 -7.51 -2.32 1.78
N LEU A 62 -7.26 -2.35 3.08
CA LEU A 62 -6.75 -3.52 3.77
C LEU A 62 -7.82 -4.04 4.72
N THR A 63 -8.09 -5.32 4.67
CA THR A 63 -8.94 -5.99 5.65
C THR A 63 -8.08 -6.99 6.38
N THR A 64 -7.87 -6.80 7.68
CA THR A 64 -6.92 -7.58 8.44
C THR A 64 -7.30 -7.61 9.92
N THR A 65 -6.84 -8.63 10.64
CA THR A 65 -6.99 -8.74 12.09
C THR A 65 -5.87 -8.03 12.85
N LEU A 66 -4.89 -7.51 12.13
CA LEU A 66 -3.78 -6.74 12.74
C LEU A 66 -4.31 -5.41 13.27
N ASP A 67 -3.65 -4.88 14.29
CA ASP A 67 -4.01 -3.58 14.86
C ASP A 67 -3.37 -2.43 14.07
N ASP A 68 -3.77 -1.19 14.41
CA ASP A 68 -3.26 0.03 13.76
C ASP A 68 -1.74 0.11 13.77
N GLU A 69 -1.13 -0.27 14.87
CA GLU A 69 0.33 -0.19 15.02
C GLU A 69 1.03 -1.17 14.10
N GLN A 70 0.52 -2.39 14.02
CA GLN A 70 1.08 -3.42 13.16
C GLN A 70 0.91 -3.07 11.69
N VAL A 71 -0.26 -2.58 11.31
CA VAL A 71 -0.53 -2.14 9.93
C VAL A 71 0.34 -0.94 9.59
N GLY A 72 0.44 0.03 10.48
CA GLY A 72 1.30 1.20 10.29
C GLY A 72 2.75 0.85 10.09
N THR A 73 3.27 -0.10 10.88
CA THR A 73 4.65 -0.58 10.75
C THR A 73 4.86 -1.26 9.40
N ALA A 74 3.91 -2.10 8.98
CA ALA A 74 3.99 -2.78 7.69
C ALA A 74 3.96 -1.78 6.53
N MET A 75 3.07 -0.79 6.59
CA MET A 75 2.96 0.22 5.55
C MET A 75 4.22 1.10 5.48
N LYS A 76 4.80 1.43 6.63
CA LYS A 76 6.06 2.17 6.69
C LYS A 76 7.21 1.39 6.04
N ALA A 77 7.31 0.11 6.34
CA ALA A 77 8.32 -0.76 5.75
C ALA A 77 8.15 -0.86 4.24
N PHE A 78 6.92 -1.00 3.78
CA PHE A 78 6.60 -1.07 2.37
C PHE A 78 6.96 0.24 1.66
N SER A 79 6.58 1.37 2.25
CA SER A 79 6.91 2.70 1.75
C SER A 79 8.42 2.87 1.55
N LYS A 80 9.18 2.48 2.57
CA LYS A 80 10.64 2.61 2.54
C LYS A 80 11.27 1.67 1.52
N GLN A 81 10.74 0.46 1.39
CA GLN A 81 11.26 -0.54 0.47
C GLN A 81 11.10 -0.13 -0.99
N HIS A 82 9.98 0.50 -1.32
CA HIS A 82 9.64 0.84 -2.71
C HIS A 82 9.74 2.34 -3.03
N GLY A 83 10.13 3.15 -2.07
CA GLY A 83 10.24 4.60 -2.28
C GLY A 83 8.90 5.27 -2.53
N LEU A 84 7.85 4.77 -1.88
CA LEU A 84 6.49 5.30 -1.99
C LEU A 84 6.15 6.21 -0.82
N ALA A 85 5.24 7.14 -1.05
CA ALA A 85 4.63 7.91 0.02
C ALA A 85 3.29 7.25 0.35
N VAL A 86 3.08 6.91 1.61
CA VAL A 86 1.88 6.23 2.08
C VAL A 86 1.24 7.05 3.19
N ASN A 87 -0.04 7.39 3.01
CA ASN A 87 -0.77 8.20 3.99
C ASN A 87 -2.07 7.50 4.36
N ALA A 88 -2.35 7.42 5.66
CA ALA A 88 -3.59 6.83 6.13
C ALA A 88 -4.77 7.73 5.76
N LEU A 89 -5.83 7.12 5.26
CA LEU A 89 -7.09 7.78 4.97
C LEU A 89 -8.09 7.44 6.08
N GLU A 90 -8.85 8.43 6.49
CA GLU A 90 -9.88 8.22 7.49
C GLU A 90 -11.27 8.24 6.89
#